data_8a528525ce7fb2f9c9ad033531f0e629
#
_entry.id   8a528525ce7fb2f9c9ad033531f0e629
#
_cell.length_a   1.000
_cell.length_b   1.000
_cell.length_c   1.000
_cell.angle_alpha   90.00
_cell.angle_beta   90.00
_cell.angle_gamma   90.00
#
_symmetry.space_group_name_H-M   'P 1'
#
loop_
_entity.id
_entity.type
_entity.pdbx_description
1 polymer ?
#
loop_
_entity_poly.entity_id
_entity_poly.type
_entity_poly.pdbx_seq_one_letter_code
_entity_poly.pdbx_strand_id
1 'polypeptide(L)'
;LWVANANQRPTDFYKTDLSDANWKTMQVPGMWELNGFGDPEYVNIGFAWRYQFDWKHPLNVPTKDNHVGSYRREIDLPADWNGKQVIAHFGSVTSNIYLYVNGQYVGYSEDAKVAAEFDITKYVHPGKNLIAFQTFRWCDGSLDEDQDFWRLSGVARQCYLFARDSKVQVNDIRLTPGLENDYNDGELLIDVNVKGN
;
A
#
# COMPACT_ATOMS: atom_id res chain seq x y z
N LEU A 1 14.69 4.00 3.23
CA LEU A 1 15.23 5.33 2.91
C LEU A 1 14.07 6.32 2.74
N TRP A 2 14.22 7.52 3.31
CA TRP A 2 13.26 8.61 3.15
C TRP A 2 13.97 9.83 2.54
N VAL A 3 13.31 10.55 1.65
CA VAL A 3 13.77 11.80 1.04
C VAL A 3 12.64 12.83 1.02
N ALA A 4 13.00 14.11 1.16
CA ALA A 4 12.04 15.21 1.24
C ALA A 4 11.46 15.63 -0.13
N ASN A 5 12.14 15.32 -1.22
CA ASN A 5 11.70 15.69 -2.56
C ASN A 5 11.69 14.48 -3.48
N ALA A 6 10.64 14.34 -4.27
CA ALA A 6 10.44 13.18 -5.12
C ALA A 6 11.53 12.95 -6.17
N ASN A 7 12.18 14.03 -6.63
CA ASN A 7 13.30 13.94 -7.58
C ASN A 7 14.62 13.43 -6.97
N GLN A 8 14.70 13.33 -5.64
CA GLN A 8 15.86 12.81 -4.91
C GLN A 8 15.77 11.32 -4.59
N ARG A 9 14.64 10.70 -4.90
CA ARG A 9 14.44 9.28 -4.60
C ARG A 9 15.37 8.38 -5.41
N PRO A 10 15.82 7.25 -4.85
CA PRO A 10 16.52 6.25 -5.63
C PRO A 10 15.54 5.62 -6.64
N THR A 11 15.93 5.59 -7.90
CA THR A 11 15.14 4.97 -8.97
C THR A 11 15.42 3.49 -9.13
N ASP A 12 16.41 2.97 -8.42
CA ASP A 12 16.88 1.58 -8.46
C ASP A 12 16.68 0.86 -7.11
N PHE A 13 15.88 1.42 -6.21
CA PHE A 13 15.62 0.90 -4.85
C PHE A 13 15.17 -0.57 -4.82
N TYR A 14 14.61 -1.07 -5.91
CA TYR A 14 14.06 -2.42 -6.04
C TYR A 14 15.09 -3.47 -6.47
N LYS A 15 16.28 -3.06 -6.90
CA LYS A 15 17.32 -3.99 -7.39
C LYS A 15 17.80 -4.92 -6.28
N THR A 16 17.97 -6.18 -6.60
CA THR A 16 18.39 -7.21 -5.64
C THR A 16 19.83 -7.08 -5.19
N ASP A 17 20.67 -6.46 -5.99
CA ASP A 17 22.10 -6.21 -5.74
C ASP A 17 22.36 -4.84 -5.06
N LEU A 18 21.33 -4.03 -4.85
CA LEU A 18 21.48 -2.75 -4.16
C LEU A 18 21.77 -2.98 -2.68
N SER A 19 22.85 -2.34 -2.18
CA SER A 19 23.12 -2.31 -0.75
C SER A 19 22.26 -1.27 -0.05
N ASP A 20 21.51 -1.70 0.95
CA ASP A 20 20.71 -0.85 1.86
C ASP A 20 21.30 -0.75 3.27
N ALA A 21 22.57 -1.11 3.42
CA ALA A 21 23.27 -1.14 4.72
C ALA A 21 23.26 0.22 5.46
N ASN A 22 23.18 1.33 4.74
CA ASN A 22 23.09 2.68 5.30
C ASN A 22 21.65 3.19 5.48
N TRP A 23 20.65 2.37 5.18
CA TRP A 23 19.26 2.76 5.37
C TRP A 23 18.85 2.59 6.83
N LYS A 24 17.93 3.44 7.29
CA LYS A 24 17.38 3.30 8.63
C LYS A 24 16.31 2.22 8.65
N THR A 25 16.22 1.52 9.77
CA THR A 25 15.13 0.60 10.04
C THR A 25 13.96 1.37 10.64
N MET A 26 12.74 1.06 10.20
CA MET A 26 11.50 1.57 10.75
C MET A 26 10.51 0.42 10.93
N GLN A 27 9.78 0.42 12.02
CA GLN A 27 8.71 -0.55 12.22
C GLN A 27 7.53 -0.24 11.30
N VAL A 28 6.93 -1.27 10.72
CA VAL A 28 5.70 -1.22 9.91
C VAL A 28 4.65 -2.12 10.59
N PRO A 29 3.41 -1.62 10.84
CA PRO A 29 2.89 -0.30 10.50
C PRO A 29 3.60 0.86 11.21
N GLY A 30 3.70 2.00 10.53
CA GLY A 30 4.27 3.22 11.07
C GLY A 30 4.18 4.38 10.08
N MET A 31 3.83 5.55 10.59
CA MET A 31 3.79 6.78 9.83
C MET A 31 5.14 7.49 9.95
N TRP A 32 5.61 8.12 8.87
CA TRP A 32 6.94 8.73 8.83
C TRP A 32 7.13 9.80 9.87
N GLU A 33 6.17 10.70 9.96
CA GLU A 33 6.22 11.89 10.79
C GLU A 33 6.26 11.52 12.29
N LEU A 34 5.61 10.43 12.67
CA LEU A 34 5.65 9.89 14.04
C LEU A 34 6.94 9.12 14.35
N ASN A 35 7.76 8.86 13.34
CA ASN A 35 9.05 8.18 13.45
C ASN A 35 10.25 9.09 13.15
N GLY A 36 10.03 10.41 13.13
CA GLY A 36 11.06 11.42 12.94
C GLY A 36 11.52 11.62 11.49
N PHE A 37 10.63 11.34 10.53
CA PHE A 37 10.87 11.59 9.11
C PHE A 37 9.85 12.60 8.57
N GLY A 38 10.24 13.86 8.47
CA GLY A 38 9.35 14.97 8.15
C GLY A 38 8.57 15.46 9.39
N ASP A 39 7.69 16.41 9.16
CA ASP A 39 6.89 17.04 10.20
C ASP A 39 5.40 16.68 10.04
N PRO A 40 4.69 16.39 11.14
CA PRO A 40 3.25 16.21 11.08
C PRO A 40 2.59 17.56 10.76
N GLU A 41 1.66 17.53 9.82
CA GLU A 41 0.94 18.71 9.37
C GLU A 41 -0.56 18.48 9.52
N TYR A 42 -1.25 19.45 10.14
CA TYR A 42 -2.70 19.50 10.16
C TYR A 42 -3.19 20.60 9.24
N VAL A 43 -4.08 20.27 8.33
CA VAL A 43 -4.69 21.22 7.41
C VAL A 43 -6.18 20.93 7.31
N ASN A 44 -7.01 21.87 7.76
CA ASN A 44 -8.47 21.75 7.70
C ASN A 44 -9.09 22.41 6.48
N ILE A 45 -8.35 23.26 5.78
CA ILE A 45 -8.80 23.93 4.55
C ILE A 45 -7.67 24.00 3.51
N GLY A 46 -8.03 23.82 2.26
CA GLY A 46 -7.11 23.82 1.12
C GLY A 46 -6.75 22.40 0.69
N PHE A 47 -6.10 22.32 -0.45
CA PHE A 47 -5.71 21.06 -1.06
C PHE A 47 -4.37 20.54 -0.55
N ALA A 48 -4.09 19.29 -0.79
CA ALA A 48 -2.88 18.58 -0.40
C ALA A 48 -1.63 19.43 -0.67
N TRP A 49 -1.30 19.95 -1.72
CA TRP A 49 -0.12 20.83 -1.97
C TRP A 49 -0.50 22.27 -2.29
N ARG A 50 -1.41 22.86 -1.56
CA ARG A 50 -2.03 24.16 -1.85
C ARG A 50 -1.08 25.31 -2.21
N TYR A 51 0.12 25.35 -1.63
CA TYR A 51 1.13 26.38 -1.92
C TYR A 51 1.84 26.22 -3.25
N GLN A 52 1.70 25.05 -3.89
CA GLN A 52 2.29 24.69 -5.16
C GLN A 52 1.22 24.32 -6.19
N PHE A 53 -0.08 24.57 -5.88
CA PHE A 53 -1.19 24.15 -6.70
C PHE A 53 -1.28 24.98 -7.99
N ASP A 54 -1.23 24.30 -9.14
CA ASP A 54 -1.40 24.91 -10.45
C ASP A 54 -2.86 24.73 -10.92
N TRP A 55 -3.63 25.79 -10.89
CA TRP A 55 -5.03 25.79 -11.32
C TRP A 55 -5.25 25.45 -12.81
N LYS A 56 -4.21 25.60 -13.63
CA LYS A 56 -4.26 25.21 -15.05
C LYS A 56 -4.05 23.71 -15.26
N HIS A 57 -3.31 23.10 -14.33
CA HIS A 57 -2.94 21.70 -14.38
C HIS A 57 -3.08 21.08 -12.97
N PRO A 58 -4.30 20.96 -12.46
CA PRO A 58 -4.55 20.59 -11.05
C PRO A 58 -4.00 19.21 -10.67
N LEU A 59 -3.87 18.30 -11.63
CA LEU A 59 -3.32 16.96 -11.42
C LEU A 59 -1.79 16.90 -11.50
N ASN A 60 -1.10 18.03 -11.70
CA ASN A 60 0.36 18.06 -11.65
C ASN A 60 0.86 17.97 -10.21
N VAL A 61 1.17 16.76 -9.79
CA VAL A 61 1.74 16.50 -8.47
C VAL A 61 3.14 17.10 -8.37
N PRO A 62 3.43 17.95 -7.37
CA PRO A 62 4.73 18.57 -7.24
C PRO A 62 5.81 17.55 -6.88
N THR A 63 7.04 17.82 -7.28
CA THR A 63 8.20 17.03 -6.85
C THR A 63 8.88 17.62 -5.61
N LYS A 64 8.74 18.92 -5.39
CA LYS A 64 9.23 19.61 -4.19
C LYS A 64 8.28 19.35 -3.03
N ASP A 65 8.82 19.10 -1.83
CA ASP A 65 8.09 18.75 -0.62
C ASP A 65 7.12 17.56 -0.77
N ASN A 66 7.30 16.79 -1.82
CA ASN A 66 6.65 15.50 -1.99
C ASN A 66 7.59 14.41 -1.50
N HIS A 67 7.45 14.07 -0.24
CA HIS A 67 8.30 13.11 0.44
C HIS A 67 8.14 11.72 -0.14
N VAL A 68 9.22 10.95 -0.17
CA VAL A 68 9.20 9.57 -0.67
C VAL A 68 9.88 8.64 0.33
N GLY A 69 9.16 7.58 0.68
CA GLY A 69 9.70 6.45 1.42
C GLY A 69 9.98 5.27 0.49
N SER A 70 11.23 4.83 0.48
CA SER A 70 11.64 3.59 -0.19
C SER A 70 11.87 2.52 0.87
N TYR A 71 11.16 1.42 0.75
CA TYR A 71 11.18 0.31 1.70
C TYR A 71 11.76 -0.93 1.04
N ARG A 72 12.52 -1.69 1.82
CA ARG A 72 13.08 -2.98 1.41
C ARG A 72 13.04 -3.93 2.58
N ARG A 73 12.65 -5.17 2.32
CA ARG A 73 12.68 -6.24 3.32
C ARG A 73 12.92 -7.58 2.66
N GLU A 74 13.90 -8.31 3.15
CA GLU A 74 14.07 -9.73 2.87
C GLU A 74 13.11 -10.55 3.74
N ILE A 75 12.45 -11.51 3.14
CA ILE A 75 11.52 -12.43 3.80
C ILE A 75 11.82 -13.86 3.36
N ASP A 76 11.62 -14.81 4.26
CA ASP A 76 11.69 -16.24 3.97
C ASP A 76 10.27 -16.78 3.78
N LEU A 77 9.98 -17.32 2.59
CA LEU A 77 8.72 -17.99 2.34
C LEU A 77 8.80 -19.48 2.71
N PRO A 78 7.79 -20.00 3.44
CA PRO A 78 7.72 -21.41 3.78
C PRO A 78 7.71 -22.31 2.54
N ALA A 79 8.37 -23.46 2.61
CA ALA A 79 8.43 -24.41 1.51
C ALA A 79 7.04 -24.97 1.12
N ASP A 80 6.11 -25.06 2.07
CA ASP A 80 4.75 -25.54 1.86
C ASP A 80 3.84 -24.51 1.15
N TRP A 81 4.36 -23.30 0.85
CA TRP A 81 3.68 -22.32 -0.01
C TRP A 81 3.96 -22.54 -1.50
N ASN A 82 4.88 -23.45 -1.83
CA ASN A 82 5.15 -23.79 -3.22
C ASN A 82 3.89 -24.31 -3.93
N GLY A 83 3.56 -23.72 -5.08
CA GLY A 83 2.37 -24.07 -5.85
C GLY A 83 1.05 -23.46 -5.34
N LYS A 84 1.07 -22.70 -4.25
CA LYS A 84 -0.08 -21.91 -3.78
C LYS A 84 -0.10 -20.53 -4.44
N GLN A 85 -1.25 -19.88 -4.45
CA GLN A 85 -1.35 -18.46 -4.75
C GLN A 85 -0.83 -17.68 -3.55
N VAL A 86 0.10 -16.73 -3.78
CA VAL A 86 0.66 -15.87 -2.74
C VAL A 86 0.22 -14.44 -2.97
N ILE A 87 -0.39 -13.85 -1.95
CA ILE A 87 -0.89 -12.48 -1.97
C ILE A 87 -0.09 -11.62 -0.99
N ALA A 88 0.32 -10.43 -1.43
CA ALA A 88 0.85 -9.38 -0.58
C ALA A 88 -0.28 -8.41 -0.25
N HIS A 89 -0.58 -8.29 1.05
CA HIS A 89 -1.62 -7.41 1.58
C HIS A 89 -0.98 -6.21 2.27
N PHE A 90 -1.40 -5.02 1.86
CA PHE A 90 -1.06 -3.75 2.49
C PHE A 90 -2.35 -3.08 2.95
N GLY A 91 -2.62 -3.08 4.25
CA GLY A 91 -3.90 -2.63 4.80
C GLY A 91 -4.19 -1.13 4.63
N SER A 92 -3.16 -0.31 4.46
CA SER A 92 -3.24 1.12 4.09
C SER A 92 -1.83 1.64 3.84
N VAL A 93 -1.61 2.30 2.72
CA VAL A 93 -0.35 2.99 2.39
C VAL A 93 -0.67 4.38 1.86
N THR A 94 -0.25 5.41 2.55
CA THR A 94 -0.51 6.81 2.18
C THR A 94 0.69 7.41 1.46
N SER A 95 0.52 7.87 0.23
CA SER A 95 -0.73 8.02 -0.58
C SER A 95 -0.89 6.93 -1.64
N ASN A 96 0.18 6.29 -2.05
CA ASN A 96 0.22 5.28 -3.10
C ASN A 96 1.27 4.21 -2.80
N ILE A 97 1.31 3.15 -3.58
CA ILE A 97 2.34 2.12 -3.50
C ILE A 97 2.77 1.66 -4.89
N TYR A 98 4.07 1.66 -5.15
CA TYR A 98 4.73 0.99 -6.27
C TYR A 98 5.43 -0.25 -5.74
N LEU A 99 4.89 -1.43 -6.00
CA LEU A 99 5.40 -2.69 -5.46
C LEU A 99 6.32 -3.40 -6.43
N TYR A 100 7.44 -3.89 -5.90
CA TYR A 100 8.42 -4.76 -6.59
C TYR A 100 8.71 -5.99 -5.74
N VAL A 101 8.91 -7.12 -6.39
CA VAL A 101 9.32 -8.38 -5.76
C VAL A 101 10.49 -8.95 -6.55
N ASN A 102 11.57 -9.27 -5.86
CA ASN A 102 12.79 -9.83 -6.47
C ASN A 102 13.28 -9.03 -7.69
N GLY A 103 13.22 -7.70 -7.60
CA GLY A 103 13.66 -6.79 -8.66
C GLY A 103 12.64 -6.56 -9.78
N GLN A 104 11.49 -7.23 -9.77
CA GLN A 104 10.47 -7.14 -10.81
C GLN A 104 9.28 -6.28 -10.34
N TYR A 105 8.81 -5.40 -11.22
CA TYR A 105 7.60 -4.60 -10.97
C TYR A 105 6.36 -5.50 -10.90
N VAL A 106 5.59 -5.34 -9.83
CA VAL A 106 4.36 -6.10 -9.59
C VAL A 106 3.12 -5.26 -9.93
N GLY A 107 3.04 -4.05 -9.40
CA GLY A 107 1.87 -3.21 -9.58
C GLY A 107 1.91 -1.90 -8.82
N TYR A 108 0.85 -1.13 -8.99
CA TYR A 108 0.59 0.17 -8.41
C TYR A 108 -0.81 0.19 -7.79
N SER A 109 -0.97 0.93 -6.70
CA SER A 109 -2.27 1.25 -6.12
C SER A 109 -2.22 2.64 -5.50
N GLU A 110 -3.32 3.36 -5.62
CA GLU A 110 -3.71 4.53 -4.85
C GLU A 110 -4.84 4.13 -3.91
N ASP A 111 -5.59 5.08 -3.36
CA ASP A 111 -6.63 4.83 -2.37
C ASP A 111 -6.02 4.49 -1.00
N ALA A 112 -5.46 5.52 -0.37
CA ALA A 112 -4.61 5.43 0.80
C ALA A 112 -5.26 4.80 2.03
N LYS A 113 -6.60 4.78 2.11
CA LYS A 113 -7.34 4.32 3.29
C LYS A 113 -7.91 2.91 3.16
N VAL A 114 -7.81 2.32 1.98
CA VAL A 114 -8.27 0.96 1.67
C VAL A 114 -7.08 0.03 1.49
N ALA A 115 -7.31 -1.27 1.65
CA ALA A 115 -6.26 -2.25 1.47
C ALA A 115 -5.91 -2.45 -0.01
N ALA A 116 -4.62 -2.51 -0.31
CA ALA A 116 -4.09 -2.93 -1.60
C ALA A 116 -3.62 -4.38 -1.51
N GLU A 117 -4.10 -5.23 -2.41
CA GLU A 117 -3.69 -6.62 -2.51
C GLU A 117 -3.08 -6.90 -3.88
N PHE A 118 -1.94 -7.57 -3.88
CA PHE A 118 -1.20 -7.91 -5.08
C PHE A 118 -0.95 -9.42 -5.14
N ASP A 119 -1.31 -10.05 -6.25
CA ASP A 119 -0.91 -11.43 -6.53
C ASP A 119 0.57 -11.45 -6.93
N ILE A 120 1.39 -11.94 -6.01
CA ILE A 120 2.84 -12.03 -6.19
C ILE A 120 3.33 -13.44 -6.54
N THR A 121 2.42 -14.38 -6.80
CA THR A 121 2.72 -15.80 -7.00
C THR A 121 3.84 -16.05 -8.00
N LYS A 122 3.82 -15.37 -9.13
CA LYS A 122 4.82 -15.56 -10.19
C LYS A 122 6.18 -14.90 -9.93
N TYR A 123 6.26 -14.08 -8.89
CA TYR A 123 7.44 -13.30 -8.54
C TYR A 123 8.23 -13.88 -7.36
N VAL A 124 7.63 -14.82 -6.62
CA VAL A 124 8.22 -15.41 -5.42
C VAL A 124 8.62 -16.86 -5.61
N HIS A 125 9.50 -17.33 -4.73
CA HIS A 125 9.94 -18.72 -4.64
C HIS A 125 10.13 -19.11 -3.16
N PRO A 126 10.16 -20.40 -2.81
CA PRO A 126 10.51 -20.86 -1.46
C PRO A 126 11.85 -20.28 -1.01
N GLY A 127 11.95 -19.92 0.26
CA GLY A 127 13.13 -19.29 0.85
C GLY A 127 13.15 -17.78 0.68
N LYS A 128 14.34 -17.21 0.54
CA LYS A 128 14.55 -15.76 0.57
C LYS A 128 13.99 -15.03 -0.63
N ASN A 129 13.20 -13.99 -0.38
CA ASN A 129 12.64 -13.09 -1.38
C ASN A 129 12.80 -11.65 -0.91
N LEU A 130 13.05 -10.72 -1.82
CA LEU A 130 13.08 -9.29 -1.57
C LEU A 130 11.73 -8.68 -1.91
N ILE A 131 11.07 -8.08 -0.92
CA ILE A 131 9.94 -7.16 -1.12
C ILE A 131 10.49 -5.73 -1.07
N ALA A 132 10.23 -4.96 -2.10
CA ALA A 132 10.60 -3.55 -2.16
C ALA A 132 9.42 -2.72 -2.64
N PHE A 133 9.17 -1.56 -2.01
CA PHE A 133 8.16 -0.64 -2.49
C PHE A 133 8.54 0.81 -2.24
N GLN A 134 7.97 1.69 -3.06
CA GLN A 134 8.00 3.13 -2.84
C GLN A 134 6.59 3.66 -2.63
N THR A 135 6.48 4.63 -1.74
CA THR A 135 5.27 5.43 -1.52
C THR A 135 5.64 6.91 -1.49
N PHE A 136 4.73 7.74 -1.94
CA PHE A 136 4.88 9.19 -2.03
C PHE A 136 3.90 9.84 -1.07
N ARG A 137 4.28 11.00 -0.51
CA ARG A 137 3.37 11.80 0.31
C ARG A 137 2.14 12.23 -0.49
N TRP A 138 2.34 12.60 -1.76
CA TRP A 138 1.30 13.07 -2.65
C TRP A 138 1.30 12.29 -3.96
N CYS A 139 0.10 11.94 -4.41
CA CYS A 139 -0.22 11.49 -5.77
C CYS A 139 -1.47 12.25 -6.24
N ASP A 140 -1.91 12.08 -7.47
CA ASP A 140 -3.11 12.73 -7.99
C ASP A 140 -4.37 12.35 -7.20
N GLY A 141 -4.51 11.08 -6.78
CA GLY A 141 -5.58 10.62 -5.90
C GLY A 141 -5.63 11.34 -4.54
N SER A 142 -4.54 11.97 -4.11
CA SER A 142 -4.53 12.74 -2.86
C SER A 142 -5.48 13.93 -2.87
N LEU A 143 -5.88 14.45 -4.04
CA LEU A 143 -6.87 15.52 -4.15
C LEU A 143 -8.28 15.02 -3.87
N ASP A 144 -8.61 13.81 -4.32
CA ASP A 144 -9.92 13.20 -4.12
C ASP A 144 -10.08 12.69 -2.69
N GLU A 145 -8.98 12.28 -2.07
CA GLU A 145 -8.96 11.81 -0.69
C GLU A 145 -8.82 12.93 0.35
N ASP A 146 -8.72 14.19 -0.08
CA ASP A 146 -8.43 15.31 0.81
C ASP A 146 -9.58 15.60 1.78
N GLN A 147 -9.27 15.65 3.07
CA GLN A 147 -10.21 15.86 4.16
C GLN A 147 -9.59 16.73 5.27
N ASP A 148 -10.40 17.15 6.20
CA ASP A 148 -9.99 17.83 7.44
C ASP A 148 -9.33 16.81 8.39
N PHE A 149 -8.03 16.55 8.20
CA PHE A 149 -7.28 15.62 9.05
C PHE A 149 -5.76 15.87 9.02
N TRP A 150 -5.04 15.16 9.88
CA TRP A 150 -3.59 15.13 9.89
C TRP A 150 -3.01 14.54 8.60
N ARG A 151 -2.00 15.21 8.04
CA ARG A 151 -1.24 14.75 6.88
C ARG A 151 -0.09 13.88 7.36
N LEU A 152 -0.36 12.61 7.54
CA LEU A 152 0.61 11.59 7.91
C LEU A 152 0.78 10.61 6.76
N SER A 153 2.03 10.24 6.50
CA SER A 153 2.41 9.41 5.35
C SER A 153 3.11 8.13 5.78
N GLY A 154 3.13 7.14 4.90
CA GLY A 154 3.72 5.84 5.17
C GLY A 154 2.70 4.71 5.26
N VAL A 155 2.99 3.70 6.04
CA VAL A 155 2.18 2.48 6.14
C VAL A 155 1.34 2.52 7.41
N ALA A 156 0.04 2.79 7.28
CA ALA A 156 -0.84 3.04 8.42
C ALA A 156 -1.43 1.78 9.07
N ARG A 157 -1.53 0.69 8.32
CA ARG A 157 -2.12 -0.58 8.80
C ARG A 157 -1.22 -1.76 8.52
N GLN A 158 -1.60 -2.93 9.02
CA GLN A 158 -0.82 -4.16 8.88
C GLN A 158 -0.50 -4.51 7.43
N CYS A 159 0.72 -5.03 7.25
CA CYS A 159 1.18 -5.61 6.00
C CYS A 159 1.59 -7.06 6.28
N TYR A 160 1.13 -7.97 5.44
CA TYR A 160 1.45 -9.38 5.56
C TYR A 160 1.36 -10.08 4.21
N LEU A 161 1.95 -11.26 4.13
CA LEU A 161 1.74 -12.20 3.04
C LEU A 161 0.83 -13.31 3.52
N PHE A 162 0.01 -13.82 2.62
CA PHE A 162 -0.76 -15.04 2.87
C PHE A 162 -0.83 -15.90 1.61
N ALA A 163 -1.03 -17.20 1.81
CA ALA A 163 -1.15 -18.16 0.74
C ALA A 163 -2.55 -18.77 0.70
N ARG A 164 -3.09 -18.92 -0.50
CA ARG A 164 -4.36 -19.61 -0.76
C ARG A 164 -4.10 -20.88 -1.55
N ASP A 165 -5.03 -21.85 -1.45
CA ASP A 165 -5.03 -22.99 -2.36
C ASP A 165 -5.21 -22.50 -3.79
N SER A 166 -4.38 -23.00 -4.72
CA SER A 166 -4.46 -22.59 -6.12
C SER A 166 -5.62 -23.27 -6.88
N LYS A 167 -6.20 -24.33 -6.32
CA LYS A 167 -7.24 -25.13 -6.98
C LYS A 167 -8.64 -24.66 -6.65
N VAL A 168 -8.90 -24.38 -5.37
CA VAL A 168 -10.21 -23.92 -4.88
C VAL A 168 -10.01 -22.81 -3.88
N GLN A 169 -10.65 -21.68 -4.10
CA GLN A 169 -10.56 -20.53 -3.21
C GLN A 169 -11.86 -19.75 -3.18
N VAL A 170 -12.16 -19.17 -2.02
CA VAL A 170 -13.17 -18.14 -1.91
C VAL A 170 -12.57 -16.85 -2.48
N ASN A 171 -13.17 -16.35 -3.54
CA ASN A 171 -12.72 -15.16 -4.24
C ASN A 171 -13.34 -13.89 -3.64
N ASP A 172 -14.61 -13.97 -3.26
CA ASP A 172 -15.34 -12.86 -2.69
C ASP A 172 -16.50 -13.36 -1.82
N ILE A 173 -16.86 -12.58 -0.79
CA ILE A 173 -18.02 -12.81 0.05
C ILE A 173 -18.78 -11.49 0.16
N ARG A 174 -20.00 -11.47 -0.36
CA ARG A 174 -20.91 -10.33 -0.21
C ARG A 174 -21.92 -10.63 0.88
N LEU A 175 -21.99 -9.75 1.86
CA LEU A 175 -22.97 -9.79 2.94
C LEU A 175 -24.00 -8.68 2.72
N THR A 176 -25.27 -9.05 2.71
CA THR A 176 -26.37 -8.10 2.61
C THR A 176 -27.29 -8.30 3.82
N PRO A 177 -27.06 -7.53 4.91
CA PRO A 177 -27.94 -7.56 6.06
C PRO A 177 -29.23 -6.81 5.77
N GLY A 178 -30.34 -7.33 6.26
CA GLY A 178 -31.66 -6.72 6.16
C GLY A 178 -32.44 -6.87 7.46
N LEU A 179 -33.55 -6.16 7.55
CA LEU A 179 -34.51 -6.27 8.61
C LEU A 179 -35.91 -6.49 8.01
N GLU A 180 -36.65 -7.43 8.57
CA GLU A 180 -38.01 -7.78 8.14
C GLU A 180 -39.02 -7.62 9.28
N ASN A 181 -40.32 -7.82 8.99
CA ASN A 181 -41.41 -7.78 9.97
C ASN A 181 -41.39 -6.52 10.85
N ASP A 182 -41.40 -5.33 10.23
CA ASP A 182 -41.30 -4.03 10.93
C ASP A 182 -40.11 -3.95 11.88
N TYR A 183 -38.95 -4.41 11.40
CA TYR A 183 -37.67 -4.43 12.10
C TYR A 183 -37.57 -5.40 13.30
N ASN A 184 -38.50 -6.36 13.40
CA ASN A 184 -38.50 -7.36 14.48
C ASN A 184 -37.62 -8.57 14.17
N ASP A 185 -37.37 -8.86 12.89
CA ASP A 185 -36.57 -9.99 12.44
C ASP A 185 -35.35 -9.51 11.64
N GLY A 186 -34.22 -10.21 11.82
CA GLY A 186 -33.01 -9.97 11.04
C GLY A 186 -32.88 -10.96 9.89
N GLU A 187 -32.54 -10.48 8.70
CA GLU A 187 -32.15 -11.28 7.54
C GLU A 187 -30.68 -11.07 7.20
N LEU A 188 -30.00 -12.13 6.79
CA LEU A 188 -28.65 -12.03 6.24
C LEU A 188 -28.55 -12.87 4.97
N LEU A 189 -28.42 -12.21 3.83
CA LEU A 189 -28.05 -12.85 2.58
C LEU A 189 -26.54 -12.92 2.44
N ILE A 190 -26.03 -14.08 2.09
CA ILE A 190 -24.59 -14.33 1.91
C ILE A 190 -24.37 -14.88 0.51
N ASP A 191 -23.73 -14.09 -0.36
CA ASP A 191 -23.26 -14.51 -1.67
C ASP A 191 -21.78 -14.87 -1.58
N VAL A 192 -21.42 -16.10 -1.92
CA VAL A 192 -20.03 -16.56 -1.90
C VAL A 192 -19.57 -16.86 -3.33
N ASN A 193 -18.58 -16.11 -3.79
CA ASN A 193 -17.93 -16.36 -5.07
C ASN A 193 -16.74 -17.31 -4.85
N VAL A 194 -16.83 -18.50 -5.43
CA VAL A 194 -15.79 -19.54 -5.34
C VAL A 194 -15.13 -19.68 -6.71
N LYS A 195 -13.81 -19.55 -6.73
CA LYS A 195 -12.98 -19.84 -7.90
C LYS A 195 -12.42 -21.25 -7.76
N GLY A 196 -12.61 -22.07 -8.81
CA GLY A 196 -12.05 -23.41 -8.92
C GLY A 196 -11.48 -23.64 -10.32
N ASN A 197 -10.51 -24.55 -10.43
CA ASN A 197 -9.98 -25.05 -11.70
C ASN A 197 -10.63 -26.38 -12.04
#